data_2174a25da112b7d081a6b8c5eab39d3b
#
_entry.id   2174a25da112b7d081a6b8c5eab39d3b
#
_cell.length_a   1.000
_cell.length_b   1.000
_cell.length_c   1.000
_cell.angle_alpha   90.00
_cell.angle_beta   90.00
_cell.angle_gamma   90.00
#
_symmetry.space_group_name_H-M   'P 1'
#
loop_
_entity.id
_entity.type
_entity.pdbx_description
1 polymer ?
#
loop_
_entity_poly.entity_id
_entity_poly.type
_entity_poly.pdbx_seq_one_letter_code
_entity_poly.pdbx_strand_id
1 'polypeptide(L)'
;MSNIKKVAFIGLGTMGYPMAGHLQKHGLDVCVYNRTETKAFDWVNEFGGSSAPTPAEAAVGAHLVFLCVGNDNDVRSVTVGPEGVLSTMTEGSSLIDHTTTSRQVAEELDIACQELGVTFMDAPVSGGQTGAENGVLTVMMGGDKETFTRVEPVIAYFAKHAQLMGNVGSGQLTKMVNQLCIAGVLGGISEAFHFAECAGLDIPEVTRALEGGAAQSWQMTHRASTIAKREYDFGFAIDWMRKDLGFALDVAAELNLHLPLALKVDEHYAQLQAGGDGRWDTSGLIEQIRRRREQIEASQAGVLVTHTGGCHCGAVEWTIEAPAILSSHTCNCSICEIHHYQHYIVPRSRFQITRGEDVLSLYTFGSHIA
;
A
#
# COMPACT_ATOMS: atom_id res chain seq x y z
N MET A 1 9.37 -37.53 4.97
CA MET A 1 8.32 -36.88 4.19
C MET A 1 7.22 -36.50 5.16
N SER A 2 6.86 -35.22 5.24
CA SER A 2 5.83 -34.75 6.17
C SER A 2 4.49 -35.42 5.88
N ASN A 3 3.84 -35.92 6.92
CA ASN A 3 2.54 -36.60 6.82
C ASN A 3 1.36 -35.60 6.69
N ILE A 4 1.64 -34.43 6.08
CA ILE A 4 0.65 -33.36 5.86
C ILE A 4 -0.25 -33.80 4.71
N LYS A 5 -1.54 -34.02 5.02
CA LYS A 5 -2.54 -34.42 4.04
C LYS A 5 -3.74 -33.49 4.04
N LYS A 6 -4.23 -33.11 5.22
CA LYS A 6 -5.41 -32.25 5.37
C LYS A 6 -5.01 -30.85 5.72
N VAL A 7 -5.53 -29.88 4.97
CA VAL A 7 -5.25 -28.47 5.15
C VAL A 7 -6.53 -27.64 5.09
N ALA A 8 -6.57 -26.54 5.81
CA ALA A 8 -7.62 -25.55 5.68
C ALA A 8 -7.06 -24.28 5.01
N PHE A 9 -7.88 -23.62 4.20
CA PHE A 9 -7.53 -22.33 3.62
C PHE A 9 -8.65 -21.30 3.86
N ILE A 10 -8.33 -20.26 4.61
CA ILE A 10 -9.26 -19.24 5.07
C ILE A 10 -9.04 -17.94 4.31
N GLY A 11 -10.03 -17.55 3.50
CA GLY A 11 -9.98 -16.36 2.66
C GLY A 11 -9.65 -16.65 1.20
N LEU A 12 -10.66 -16.55 0.36
CA LEU A 12 -10.61 -16.78 -1.09
C LEU A 12 -10.70 -15.46 -1.86
N GLY A 13 -9.84 -14.52 -1.46
CA GLY A 13 -9.61 -13.28 -2.23
C GLY A 13 -8.80 -13.56 -3.50
N THR A 14 -8.38 -12.50 -4.18
CA THR A 14 -7.56 -12.56 -5.40
C THR A 14 -6.31 -13.42 -5.25
N MET A 15 -5.71 -13.43 -4.06
CA MET A 15 -4.51 -14.22 -3.77
C MET A 15 -4.84 -15.61 -3.26
N GLY A 16 -5.73 -15.71 -2.25
CA GLY A 16 -6.01 -16.98 -1.58
C GLY A 16 -6.72 -18.01 -2.46
N TYR A 17 -7.57 -17.57 -3.38
CA TYR A 17 -8.32 -18.45 -4.28
C TYR A 17 -7.39 -19.35 -5.12
N PRO A 18 -6.42 -18.82 -5.89
CA PRO A 18 -5.47 -19.65 -6.63
C PRO A 18 -4.47 -20.38 -5.73
N MET A 19 -4.03 -19.81 -4.60
CA MET A 19 -3.13 -20.49 -3.66
C MET A 19 -3.76 -21.77 -3.11
N ALA A 20 -5.00 -21.71 -2.64
CA ALA A 20 -5.75 -22.90 -2.21
C ALA A 20 -5.93 -23.91 -3.36
N GLY A 21 -6.18 -23.42 -4.58
CA GLY A 21 -6.29 -24.26 -5.78
C GLY A 21 -5.01 -25.05 -6.09
N HIS A 22 -3.84 -24.43 -5.93
CA HIS A 22 -2.56 -25.13 -6.08
C HIS A 22 -2.38 -26.24 -5.05
N LEU A 23 -2.76 -26.03 -3.79
CA LEU A 23 -2.70 -27.05 -2.75
C LEU A 23 -3.57 -28.28 -3.12
N GLN A 24 -4.80 -28.03 -3.57
CA GLN A 24 -5.72 -29.10 -4.00
C GLN A 24 -5.18 -29.85 -5.22
N LYS A 25 -4.66 -29.15 -6.24
CA LYS A 25 -4.06 -29.75 -7.44
C LYS A 25 -2.86 -30.66 -7.14
N HIS A 26 -2.13 -30.37 -6.05
CA HIS A 26 -1.01 -31.21 -5.61
C HIS A 26 -1.43 -32.33 -4.65
N GLY A 27 -2.73 -32.63 -4.55
CA GLY A 27 -3.27 -33.81 -3.88
C GLY A 27 -3.44 -33.70 -2.38
N LEU A 28 -3.45 -32.49 -1.83
CA LEU A 28 -3.86 -32.26 -0.45
C LEU A 28 -5.39 -32.28 -0.33
N ASP A 29 -5.91 -32.71 0.79
CA ASP A 29 -7.33 -32.60 1.16
C ASP A 29 -7.58 -31.19 1.70
N VAL A 30 -8.14 -30.30 0.86
CA VAL A 30 -8.31 -28.89 1.18
C VAL A 30 -9.75 -28.59 1.55
N CYS A 31 -9.95 -28.03 2.75
CA CYS A 31 -11.21 -27.42 3.16
C CYS A 31 -11.08 -25.91 3.17
N VAL A 32 -11.95 -25.21 2.43
CA VAL A 32 -11.89 -23.75 2.31
C VAL A 32 -13.00 -23.05 3.09
N TYR A 33 -12.71 -21.83 3.52
CA TYR A 33 -13.71 -20.91 4.04
C TYR A 33 -13.55 -19.53 3.40
N ASN A 34 -14.67 -18.91 3.10
CA ASN A 34 -14.69 -17.49 2.73
C ASN A 34 -15.99 -16.82 3.26
N ARG A 35 -15.87 -15.58 3.76
CA ARG A 35 -17.02 -14.79 4.26
C ARG A 35 -18.17 -14.68 3.23
N THR A 36 -17.83 -14.59 1.94
CA THR A 36 -18.78 -14.69 0.84
C THR A 36 -18.88 -16.14 0.41
N GLU A 37 -19.91 -16.85 0.83
CA GLU A 37 -20.09 -18.30 0.61
C GLU A 37 -20.03 -18.69 -0.86
N THR A 38 -20.58 -17.89 -1.77
CA THR A 38 -20.53 -18.17 -3.21
C THR A 38 -19.11 -18.38 -3.72
N LYS A 39 -18.12 -17.65 -3.21
CA LYS A 39 -16.72 -17.86 -3.59
C LYS A 39 -16.18 -19.22 -3.15
N ALA A 40 -16.57 -19.69 -1.97
CA ALA A 40 -16.17 -21.02 -1.52
C ALA A 40 -16.83 -22.11 -2.36
N PHE A 41 -18.09 -21.92 -2.71
CA PHE A 41 -18.82 -22.82 -3.61
C PHE A 41 -18.20 -22.86 -5.02
N ASP A 42 -17.88 -21.70 -5.60
CA ASP A 42 -17.22 -21.61 -6.91
C ASP A 42 -15.86 -22.29 -6.88
N TRP A 43 -15.08 -22.11 -5.80
CA TRP A 43 -13.79 -22.75 -5.63
C TRP A 43 -13.91 -24.29 -5.59
N VAL A 44 -14.88 -24.82 -4.83
CA VAL A 44 -15.13 -26.28 -4.78
C VAL A 44 -15.54 -26.83 -6.14
N ASN A 45 -16.36 -26.11 -6.89
CA ASN A 45 -16.75 -26.50 -8.25
C ASN A 45 -15.55 -26.54 -9.22
N GLU A 46 -14.60 -25.60 -9.08
CA GLU A 46 -13.44 -25.50 -9.97
C GLU A 46 -12.33 -26.49 -9.61
N PHE A 47 -11.99 -26.59 -8.32
CA PHE A 47 -10.81 -27.34 -7.88
C PHE A 47 -11.14 -28.68 -7.20
N GLY A 48 -12.37 -28.90 -6.78
CA GLY A 48 -12.73 -29.97 -5.86
C GLY A 48 -12.44 -29.60 -4.40
N GLY A 49 -12.25 -30.61 -3.53
CA GLY A 49 -12.10 -30.38 -2.10
C GLY A 49 -13.43 -30.13 -1.40
N SER A 50 -13.41 -29.40 -0.30
CA SER A 50 -14.61 -29.12 0.49
C SER A 50 -14.63 -27.66 0.97
N SER A 51 -15.80 -27.18 1.42
CA SER A 51 -15.95 -25.89 2.08
C SER A 51 -16.71 -26.05 3.40
N ALA A 52 -16.49 -25.11 4.31
CA ALA A 52 -17.19 -25.08 5.59
C ALA A 52 -17.84 -23.71 5.82
N PRO A 53 -18.91 -23.61 6.62
CA PRO A 53 -19.63 -22.36 6.89
C PRO A 53 -18.88 -21.42 7.84
N THR A 54 -17.93 -21.95 8.63
CA THR A 54 -17.12 -21.17 9.56
C THR A 54 -15.62 -21.49 9.42
N PRO A 55 -14.74 -20.56 9.81
CA PRO A 55 -13.28 -20.83 9.87
C PRO A 55 -12.97 -22.03 10.80
N ALA A 56 -13.63 -22.10 11.93
CA ALA A 56 -13.48 -23.19 12.90
C ALA A 56 -13.77 -24.57 12.28
N GLU A 57 -14.90 -24.71 11.58
CA GLU A 57 -15.28 -25.96 10.94
C GLU A 57 -14.30 -26.34 9.80
N ALA A 58 -13.81 -25.36 9.04
CA ALA A 58 -12.82 -25.60 8.01
C ALA A 58 -11.51 -26.17 8.60
N ALA A 59 -11.12 -25.71 9.79
CA ALA A 59 -9.88 -26.11 10.45
C ALA A 59 -9.93 -27.48 11.16
N VAL A 60 -11.11 -28.09 11.31
CA VAL A 60 -11.26 -29.38 12.02
C VAL A 60 -10.34 -30.47 11.44
N GLY A 61 -9.38 -30.93 12.24
CA GLY A 61 -8.42 -31.97 11.89
C GLY A 61 -7.40 -31.58 10.81
N ALA A 62 -7.27 -30.30 10.49
CA ALA A 62 -6.25 -29.80 9.58
C ALA A 62 -4.86 -29.84 10.23
N HIS A 63 -3.86 -30.30 9.49
CA HIS A 63 -2.45 -30.25 9.92
C HIS A 63 -1.85 -28.87 9.74
N LEU A 64 -2.28 -28.17 8.67
CA LEU A 64 -1.93 -26.77 8.39
C LEU A 64 -3.20 -25.98 8.11
N VAL A 65 -3.25 -24.79 8.67
CA VAL A 65 -4.30 -23.80 8.39
C VAL A 65 -3.62 -22.58 7.77
N PHE A 66 -4.05 -22.22 6.57
CA PHE A 66 -3.57 -21.04 5.85
C PHE A 66 -4.59 -19.92 5.91
N LEU A 67 -4.11 -18.68 6.15
CA LEU A 67 -4.93 -17.48 6.12
C LEU A 67 -4.48 -16.58 4.97
N CYS A 68 -5.43 -15.97 4.27
CA CYS A 68 -5.19 -14.88 3.33
C CYS A 68 -6.43 -13.98 3.27
N VAL A 69 -6.54 -13.07 4.24
CA VAL A 69 -7.71 -12.18 4.43
C VAL A 69 -7.33 -10.71 4.20
N GLY A 70 -8.10 -9.75 4.72
CA GLY A 70 -7.95 -8.34 4.33
C GLY A 70 -6.99 -7.53 5.21
N ASN A 71 -7.10 -7.64 6.53
CA ASN A 71 -6.43 -6.77 7.50
C ASN A 71 -6.35 -7.43 8.89
N ASP A 72 -5.79 -6.71 9.87
CA ASP A 72 -5.62 -7.15 11.26
C ASP A 72 -6.92 -7.62 11.91
N ASN A 73 -8.01 -6.88 11.71
CA ASN A 73 -9.30 -7.22 12.29
C ASN A 73 -9.91 -8.46 11.64
N ASP A 74 -9.77 -8.60 10.33
CA ASP A 74 -10.20 -9.81 9.62
C ASP A 74 -9.41 -11.04 10.13
N VAL A 75 -8.09 -10.90 10.31
CA VAL A 75 -7.24 -11.98 10.85
C VAL A 75 -7.67 -12.36 12.27
N ARG A 76 -7.85 -11.40 13.19
CA ARG A 76 -8.35 -11.68 14.53
C ARG A 76 -9.71 -12.37 14.50
N SER A 77 -10.63 -11.90 13.65
CA SER A 77 -11.98 -12.48 13.53
C SER A 77 -11.96 -13.96 13.14
N VAL A 78 -11.11 -14.33 12.18
CA VAL A 78 -11.05 -15.72 11.68
C VAL A 78 -10.15 -16.62 12.51
N THR A 79 -9.38 -16.09 13.45
CA THR A 79 -8.45 -16.86 14.31
C THR A 79 -8.94 -17.02 15.73
N VAL A 80 -9.00 -15.92 16.49
CA VAL A 80 -9.36 -15.92 17.93
C VAL A 80 -10.83 -15.58 18.16
N GLY A 81 -11.58 -15.21 17.11
CA GLY A 81 -13.02 -14.97 17.20
C GLY A 81 -13.82 -16.22 17.64
N PRO A 82 -15.09 -16.07 17.98
CA PRO A 82 -15.94 -17.19 18.50
C PRO A 82 -16.01 -18.41 17.56
N GLU A 83 -15.93 -18.18 16.24
CA GLU A 83 -15.92 -19.21 15.20
C GLU A 83 -14.54 -19.25 14.50
N GLY A 84 -13.50 -18.79 15.18
CA GLY A 84 -12.14 -18.74 14.67
C GLY A 84 -11.45 -20.11 14.68
N VAL A 85 -10.45 -20.25 13.84
CA VAL A 85 -9.76 -21.55 13.62
C VAL A 85 -9.13 -22.11 14.89
N LEU A 86 -8.67 -21.26 15.82
CA LEU A 86 -8.01 -21.71 17.05
C LEU A 86 -8.94 -22.49 18.00
N SER A 87 -10.26 -22.34 17.85
CA SER A 87 -11.24 -23.11 18.65
C SER A 87 -11.28 -24.61 18.29
N THR A 88 -10.76 -25.00 17.13
CA THR A 88 -10.78 -26.39 16.63
C THR A 88 -9.43 -26.93 16.22
N MET A 89 -8.41 -26.08 16.10
CA MET A 89 -7.03 -26.51 15.88
C MET A 89 -6.53 -27.32 17.06
N THR A 90 -5.67 -28.29 16.78
CA THR A 90 -5.14 -29.22 17.78
C THR A 90 -3.63 -29.07 17.93
N GLU A 91 -3.11 -29.49 19.08
CA GLU A 91 -1.67 -29.54 19.34
C GLU A 91 -0.90 -30.21 18.19
N GLY A 92 0.23 -29.63 17.80
CA GLY A 92 1.08 -30.07 16.72
C GLY A 92 0.66 -29.61 15.32
N SER A 93 -0.51 -28.96 15.17
CA SER A 93 -0.88 -28.26 13.90
C SER A 93 -0.17 -26.92 13.78
N SER A 94 -0.21 -26.31 12.57
CA SER A 94 0.38 -25.01 12.32
C SER A 94 -0.60 -24.04 11.68
N LEU A 95 -0.55 -22.80 12.11
CA LEU A 95 -1.25 -21.66 11.53
C LEU A 95 -0.27 -20.80 10.73
N ILE A 96 -0.54 -20.59 9.44
CA ILE A 96 0.31 -19.85 8.50
C ILE A 96 -0.48 -18.68 7.95
N ASP A 97 -0.09 -17.46 8.31
CA ASP A 97 -0.80 -16.25 7.88
C ASP A 97 -0.10 -15.56 6.71
N HIS A 98 -0.71 -15.65 5.53
CA HIS A 98 -0.27 -14.95 4.32
C HIS A 98 -0.81 -13.52 4.19
N THR A 99 -1.64 -13.09 5.13
CA THR A 99 -2.17 -11.73 5.15
C THR A 99 -1.06 -10.73 5.45
N THR A 100 -1.03 -9.61 4.75
CA THR A 100 -0.19 -8.49 5.16
C THR A 100 -0.87 -7.75 6.31
N THR A 101 -0.29 -7.87 7.50
CA THR A 101 -0.78 -7.34 8.79
C THR A 101 0.29 -6.51 9.50
N SER A 102 -0.09 -5.91 10.63
CA SER A 102 0.89 -5.36 11.56
C SER A 102 1.75 -6.47 12.19
N ARG A 103 2.96 -6.10 12.58
CA ARG A 103 3.83 -6.99 13.38
C ARG A 103 3.14 -7.40 14.69
N GLN A 104 2.42 -6.48 15.31
CA GLN A 104 1.70 -6.70 16.56
C GLN A 104 0.70 -7.87 16.45
N VAL A 105 -0.09 -7.94 15.38
CA VAL A 105 -1.04 -9.05 15.20
C VAL A 105 -0.33 -10.39 15.06
N ALA A 106 0.80 -10.45 14.36
CA ALA A 106 1.58 -11.67 14.26
C ALA A 106 2.07 -12.15 15.65
N GLU A 107 2.55 -11.24 16.49
CA GLU A 107 2.98 -11.53 17.86
C GLU A 107 1.80 -11.95 18.77
N GLU A 108 0.63 -11.29 18.65
CA GLU A 108 -0.60 -11.68 19.34
C GLU A 108 -1.05 -13.11 19.01
N LEU A 109 -1.00 -13.46 17.73
CA LEU A 109 -1.40 -14.80 17.27
C LEU A 109 -0.42 -15.88 17.67
N ASP A 110 0.87 -15.59 17.67
CA ASP A 110 1.89 -16.53 18.16
C ASP A 110 1.63 -16.90 19.63
N ILE A 111 1.35 -15.93 20.49
CA ILE A 111 0.99 -16.17 21.89
C ILE A 111 -0.25 -17.05 22.01
N ALA A 112 -1.32 -16.71 21.27
CA ALA A 112 -2.56 -17.47 21.30
C ALA A 112 -2.40 -18.89 20.78
N CYS A 113 -1.55 -19.12 19.79
CA CYS A 113 -1.23 -20.43 19.25
C CYS A 113 -0.43 -21.28 20.23
N GLN A 114 0.58 -20.67 20.89
CA GLN A 114 1.42 -21.36 21.88
C GLN A 114 0.60 -21.92 23.06
N GLU A 115 -0.42 -21.21 23.52
CA GLU A 115 -1.33 -21.67 24.60
C GLU A 115 -2.05 -22.98 24.22
N LEU A 116 -2.19 -23.27 22.93
CA LEU A 116 -2.86 -24.46 22.40
C LEU A 116 -1.89 -25.53 21.86
N GLY A 117 -0.58 -25.32 21.97
CA GLY A 117 0.42 -26.19 21.36
C GLY A 117 0.40 -26.17 19.83
N VAL A 118 -0.15 -25.12 19.23
CA VAL A 118 -0.15 -24.82 17.80
C VAL A 118 1.08 -23.96 17.47
N THR A 119 1.74 -24.21 16.35
CA THR A 119 2.82 -23.33 15.89
C THR A 119 2.27 -22.27 14.95
N PHE A 120 2.83 -21.05 15.01
CA PHE A 120 2.44 -19.93 14.18
C PHE A 120 3.58 -19.47 13.27
N MET A 121 3.25 -19.05 12.04
CA MET A 121 4.17 -18.35 11.14
C MET A 121 3.44 -17.22 10.43
N ASP A 122 4.00 -16.02 10.45
CA ASP A 122 3.64 -14.95 9.53
C ASP A 122 4.37 -15.18 8.20
N ALA A 123 3.63 -15.13 7.11
CA ALA A 123 4.11 -15.56 5.80
C ALA A 123 3.57 -14.69 4.64
N PRO A 124 3.63 -13.35 4.73
CA PRO A 124 3.16 -12.49 3.65
C PRO A 124 3.87 -12.77 2.34
N VAL A 125 3.16 -12.46 1.24
CA VAL A 125 3.58 -12.85 -0.11
C VAL A 125 3.87 -11.64 -1.01
N SER A 126 4.68 -11.86 -2.03
CA SER A 126 4.93 -10.94 -3.14
C SER A 126 4.84 -11.67 -4.47
N GLY A 127 4.38 -10.96 -5.53
CA GLY A 127 4.18 -11.52 -6.88
C GLY A 127 2.82 -11.17 -7.48
N GLY A 128 1.90 -10.59 -6.68
CA GLY A 128 0.57 -10.17 -7.11
C GLY A 128 -0.30 -11.33 -7.60
N GLN A 129 -1.44 -10.99 -8.20
CA GLN A 129 -2.42 -11.95 -8.71
C GLN A 129 -1.79 -12.95 -9.68
N THR A 130 -1.06 -12.45 -10.67
CA THR A 130 -0.40 -13.29 -11.68
C THR A 130 0.59 -14.27 -11.04
N GLY A 131 1.32 -13.85 -10.01
CA GLY A 131 2.22 -14.73 -9.27
C GLY A 131 1.48 -15.81 -8.51
N ALA A 132 0.32 -15.52 -7.92
CA ALA A 132 -0.52 -16.47 -7.23
C ALA A 132 -1.15 -17.49 -8.22
N GLU A 133 -1.70 -17.01 -9.33
CA GLU A 133 -2.30 -17.86 -10.38
C GLU A 133 -1.29 -18.83 -10.99
N ASN A 134 -0.06 -18.38 -11.21
CA ASN A 134 1.01 -19.20 -11.80
C ASN A 134 1.79 -20.06 -10.77
N GLY A 135 1.49 -19.95 -9.48
CA GLY A 135 2.21 -20.68 -8.43
C GLY A 135 3.68 -20.26 -8.26
N VAL A 136 3.99 -18.99 -8.51
CA VAL A 136 5.37 -18.47 -8.51
C VAL A 136 5.57 -17.32 -7.52
N LEU A 137 4.83 -17.32 -6.43
CA LEU A 137 4.97 -16.30 -5.38
C LEU A 137 6.35 -16.35 -4.71
N THR A 138 6.70 -15.24 -4.09
CA THR A 138 7.77 -15.18 -3.08
C THR A 138 7.12 -15.03 -1.72
N VAL A 139 7.50 -15.87 -0.75
CA VAL A 139 6.95 -15.89 0.61
C VAL A 139 8.04 -15.51 1.60
N MET A 140 7.76 -14.50 2.43
CA MET A 140 8.65 -14.00 3.48
C MET A 140 8.13 -14.54 4.81
N MET A 141 8.85 -15.47 5.46
CA MET A 141 8.32 -16.19 6.61
C MET A 141 9.00 -15.77 7.91
N GLY A 142 8.21 -15.51 8.92
CA GLY A 142 8.67 -15.32 10.31
C GLY A 142 8.14 -16.46 11.18
N GLY A 143 8.99 -17.01 12.06
CA GLY A 143 8.64 -18.12 12.93
C GLY A 143 9.83 -19.00 13.26
N ASP A 144 9.58 -20.18 13.83
CA ASP A 144 10.65 -21.12 14.17
C ASP A 144 11.12 -21.95 12.96
N LYS A 145 12.39 -22.38 13.02
CA LYS A 145 13.04 -23.09 11.91
C LYS A 145 12.48 -24.51 11.68
N GLU A 146 12.01 -25.18 12.72
CA GLU A 146 11.49 -26.54 12.60
C GLU A 146 10.15 -26.51 11.86
N THR A 147 9.25 -25.59 12.24
CA THR A 147 8.00 -25.35 11.57
C THR A 147 8.24 -24.91 10.12
N PHE A 148 9.17 -23.98 9.85
CA PHE A 148 9.55 -23.60 8.50
C PHE A 148 9.93 -24.82 7.65
N THR A 149 10.86 -25.66 8.12
CA THR A 149 11.32 -26.84 7.40
C THR A 149 10.19 -27.84 7.10
N ARG A 150 9.19 -27.92 8.00
CA ARG A 150 8.02 -28.78 7.84
C ARG A 150 7.04 -28.24 6.80
N VAL A 151 6.84 -26.92 6.73
CA VAL A 151 5.81 -26.27 5.88
C VAL A 151 6.34 -25.88 4.51
N GLU A 152 7.63 -25.56 4.36
CA GLU A 152 8.25 -25.13 3.12
C GLU A 152 7.90 -26.01 1.89
N PRO A 153 7.92 -27.37 1.99
CA PRO A 153 7.54 -28.22 0.86
C PRO A 153 6.08 -28.07 0.40
N VAL A 154 5.19 -27.61 1.30
CA VAL A 154 3.78 -27.34 0.97
C VAL A 154 3.64 -25.94 0.37
N ILE A 155 4.37 -24.96 0.90
CA ILE A 155 4.45 -23.61 0.35
C ILE A 155 4.96 -23.64 -1.09
N ALA A 156 5.90 -24.53 -1.43
CA ALA A 156 6.46 -24.70 -2.77
C ALA A 156 5.40 -25.07 -3.85
N TYR A 157 4.19 -25.46 -3.48
CA TYR A 157 3.12 -25.71 -4.44
C TYR A 157 2.55 -24.44 -5.08
N PHE A 158 2.68 -23.29 -4.41
CA PHE A 158 2.21 -21.98 -4.93
C PHE A 158 3.29 -20.89 -4.91
N ALA A 159 4.50 -21.23 -4.53
CA ALA A 159 5.60 -20.26 -4.45
C ALA A 159 6.89 -20.83 -5.09
N LYS A 160 7.60 -19.98 -5.83
CA LYS A 160 8.92 -20.31 -6.37
C LYS A 160 10.03 -20.11 -5.34
N HIS A 161 9.78 -19.33 -4.29
CA HIS A 161 10.76 -19.00 -3.27
C HIS A 161 10.06 -18.73 -1.94
N ALA A 162 10.49 -19.41 -0.90
CA ALA A 162 10.11 -19.16 0.49
C ALA A 162 11.38 -19.01 1.32
N GLN A 163 11.41 -18.02 2.20
CA GLN A 163 12.58 -17.76 3.02
C GLN A 163 12.20 -17.43 4.46
N LEU A 164 12.85 -18.10 5.41
CA LEU A 164 12.76 -17.76 6.82
C LEU A 164 13.59 -16.50 7.08
N MET A 165 12.93 -15.45 7.57
CA MET A 165 13.53 -14.14 7.80
C MET A 165 13.97 -13.92 9.26
N GLY A 166 13.46 -14.74 10.19
CA GLY A 166 13.71 -14.62 11.61
C GLY A 166 12.53 -15.14 12.41
N ASN A 167 12.41 -14.68 13.67
CA ASN A 167 11.28 -15.01 14.53
C ASN A 167 9.97 -14.45 13.98
N VAL A 168 8.86 -14.80 14.65
CA VAL A 168 7.52 -14.25 14.34
C VAL A 168 7.55 -12.73 14.23
N GLY A 169 6.85 -12.20 13.24
CA GLY A 169 6.83 -10.80 12.84
C GLY A 169 7.91 -10.41 11.82
N SER A 170 8.96 -11.23 11.61
CA SER A 170 10.03 -10.92 10.66
C SER A 170 9.57 -11.01 9.20
N GLY A 171 8.60 -11.85 8.89
CA GLY A 171 7.94 -11.90 7.58
C GLY A 171 7.22 -10.59 7.27
N GLN A 172 6.39 -10.11 8.23
CA GLN A 172 5.68 -8.84 8.10
C GLN A 172 6.64 -7.65 7.95
N LEU A 173 7.69 -7.57 8.77
CA LEU A 173 8.72 -6.54 8.64
C LEU A 173 9.39 -6.59 7.26
N THR A 174 9.68 -7.78 6.75
CA THR A 174 10.26 -7.94 5.40
C THR A 174 9.28 -7.50 4.32
N LYS A 175 7.98 -7.78 4.50
CA LYS A 175 6.93 -7.29 3.60
C LYS A 175 6.85 -5.75 3.64
N MET A 176 6.98 -5.12 4.80
CA MET A 176 7.04 -3.65 4.91
C MET A 176 8.23 -3.08 4.12
N VAL A 177 9.41 -3.69 4.20
CA VAL A 177 10.57 -3.32 3.37
C VAL A 177 10.23 -3.42 1.88
N ASN A 178 9.59 -4.52 1.44
CA ASN A 178 9.14 -4.68 0.06
C ASN A 178 8.19 -3.55 -0.37
N GLN A 179 7.22 -3.17 0.47
CA GLN A 179 6.24 -2.12 0.15
C GLN A 179 6.90 -0.72 0.10
N LEU A 180 7.84 -0.43 0.99
CA LEU A 180 8.65 0.80 0.93
C LEU A 180 9.45 0.88 -0.38
N CYS A 181 10.07 -0.23 -0.82
CA CYS A 181 10.76 -0.28 -2.11
C CYS A 181 9.80 -0.03 -3.29
N ILE A 182 8.62 -0.68 -3.28
CA ILE A 182 7.62 -0.49 -4.35
C ILE A 182 7.14 0.96 -4.38
N ALA A 183 6.87 1.58 -3.22
CA ALA A 183 6.48 2.99 -3.14
C ALA A 183 7.54 3.91 -3.75
N GLY A 184 8.81 3.69 -3.42
CA GLY A 184 9.91 4.47 -3.99
C GLY A 184 10.05 4.31 -5.50
N VAL A 185 9.94 3.07 -6.00
CA VAL A 185 9.99 2.78 -7.44
C VAL A 185 8.82 3.44 -8.18
N LEU A 186 7.59 3.30 -7.67
CA LEU A 186 6.40 3.91 -8.31
C LEU A 186 6.43 5.44 -8.24
N GLY A 187 6.92 6.01 -7.14
CA GLY A 187 7.14 7.46 -7.04
C GLY A 187 8.07 7.97 -8.15
N GLY A 188 9.24 7.34 -8.28
CA GLY A 188 10.21 7.70 -9.31
C GLY A 188 9.71 7.49 -10.75
N ILE A 189 9.03 6.35 -11.01
CA ILE A 189 8.43 6.07 -12.32
C ILE A 189 7.34 7.11 -12.66
N SER A 190 6.50 7.48 -11.70
CA SER A 190 5.42 8.45 -11.91
C SER A 190 5.96 9.81 -12.34
N GLU A 191 7.01 10.30 -11.66
CA GLU A 191 7.67 11.55 -12.02
C GLU A 191 8.39 11.44 -13.38
N ALA A 192 9.15 10.35 -13.61
CA ALA A 192 9.91 10.15 -14.83
C ALA A 192 9.00 10.03 -16.07
N PHE A 193 7.91 9.28 -15.97
CA PHE A 193 6.98 9.12 -17.09
C PHE A 193 6.18 10.40 -17.36
N HIS A 194 5.77 11.11 -16.31
CA HIS A 194 5.14 12.42 -16.51
C HIS A 194 6.11 13.45 -17.13
N PHE A 195 7.38 13.44 -16.73
CA PHE A 195 8.43 14.24 -17.38
C PHE A 195 8.54 13.87 -18.87
N ALA A 196 8.59 12.57 -19.20
CA ALA A 196 8.66 12.09 -20.57
C ALA A 196 7.47 12.60 -21.42
N GLU A 197 6.25 12.48 -20.91
CA GLU A 197 5.04 13.01 -21.56
C GLU A 197 5.15 14.52 -21.83
N CYS A 198 5.59 15.29 -20.82
CA CYS A 198 5.76 16.73 -20.96
C CYS A 198 6.85 17.12 -21.96
N ALA A 199 7.87 16.27 -22.11
CA ALA A 199 8.94 16.43 -23.10
C ALA A 199 8.57 15.91 -24.50
N GLY A 200 7.36 15.39 -24.70
CA GLY A 200 6.90 14.84 -25.98
C GLY A 200 7.47 13.47 -26.30
N LEU A 201 7.94 12.71 -25.30
CA LEU A 201 8.43 11.35 -25.48
C LEU A 201 7.32 10.31 -25.25
N ASP A 202 7.36 9.22 -26.00
CA ASP A 202 6.45 8.08 -25.85
C ASP A 202 6.91 7.17 -24.72
N ILE A 203 6.03 6.92 -23.71
CA ILE A 203 6.37 6.11 -22.53
C ILE A 203 6.81 4.69 -22.91
N PRO A 204 6.11 3.94 -23.78
CA PRO A 204 6.56 2.64 -24.26
C PRO A 204 7.95 2.66 -24.90
N GLU A 205 8.27 3.68 -25.71
CA GLU A 205 9.59 3.83 -26.34
C GLU A 205 10.67 4.09 -25.28
N VAL A 206 10.41 5.01 -24.35
CA VAL A 206 11.31 5.28 -23.23
C VAL A 206 11.57 4.01 -22.42
N THR A 207 10.52 3.23 -22.12
CA THR A 207 10.65 1.98 -21.38
C THR A 207 11.58 0.99 -22.10
N ARG A 208 11.39 0.80 -23.41
CA ARG A 208 12.26 -0.07 -24.23
C ARG A 208 13.72 0.41 -24.23
N ALA A 209 13.93 1.71 -24.31
CA ALA A 209 15.29 2.28 -24.28
C ALA A 209 16.01 2.06 -22.94
N LEU A 210 15.24 1.96 -21.83
CA LEU A 210 15.79 1.75 -20.48
C LEU A 210 15.83 0.27 -20.08
N GLU A 211 15.27 -0.63 -20.89
CA GLU A 211 15.25 -2.06 -20.63
C GLU A 211 16.68 -2.64 -20.54
N GLY A 212 16.93 -3.42 -19.48
CA GLY A 212 18.25 -3.94 -19.19
C GLY A 212 19.22 -2.95 -18.54
N GLY A 213 18.85 -1.67 -18.40
CA GLY A 213 19.65 -0.63 -17.73
C GLY A 213 19.39 -0.58 -16.21
N ALA A 214 20.20 0.23 -15.51
CA ALA A 214 20.15 0.37 -14.06
C ALA A 214 18.81 0.96 -13.53
N ALA A 215 18.08 1.69 -14.36
CA ALA A 215 16.78 2.28 -14.01
C ALA A 215 15.60 1.29 -14.18
N GLN A 216 15.82 0.14 -14.80
CA GLN A 216 14.78 -0.85 -15.02
C GLN A 216 14.21 -1.34 -13.70
N SER A 217 12.91 -1.58 -13.70
CA SER A 217 12.22 -2.26 -12.59
C SER A 217 11.08 -3.11 -13.13
N TRP A 218 10.62 -4.09 -12.33
CA TRP A 218 9.43 -4.86 -12.67
C TRP A 218 8.21 -3.95 -12.91
N GLN A 219 8.05 -2.92 -12.09
CA GLN A 219 6.96 -1.94 -12.23
C GLN A 219 7.04 -1.20 -13.57
N MET A 220 8.22 -0.72 -13.94
CA MET A 220 8.43 -0.05 -15.24
C MET A 220 8.02 -0.98 -16.39
N THR A 221 8.55 -2.19 -16.44
CA THR A 221 8.31 -3.14 -17.53
C THR A 221 6.83 -3.53 -17.66
N HIS A 222 6.12 -3.73 -16.53
CA HIS A 222 4.76 -4.28 -16.54
C HIS A 222 3.66 -3.22 -16.43
N ARG A 223 4.00 -1.96 -16.16
CA ARG A 223 3.01 -0.87 -15.97
C ARG A 223 3.11 0.26 -17.00
N ALA A 224 4.21 0.38 -17.72
CA ALA A 224 4.40 1.46 -18.70
C ALA A 224 3.24 1.57 -19.71
N SER A 225 2.80 0.44 -20.27
CA SER A 225 1.72 0.43 -21.27
C SER A 225 0.36 0.85 -20.69
N THR A 226 0.02 0.39 -19.47
CA THR A 226 -1.25 0.75 -18.81
C THR A 226 -1.22 2.19 -18.31
N ILE A 227 -0.07 2.66 -17.82
CA ILE A 227 0.15 4.08 -17.45
C ILE A 227 -0.05 4.99 -18.67
N ALA A 228 0.53 4.63 -19.82
CA ALA A 228 0.38 5.40 -21.06
C ALA A 228 -1.08 5.48 -21.53
N LYS A 229 -1.88 4.44 -21.27
CA LYS A 229 -3.31 4.37 -21.63
C LYS A 229 -4.25 4.89 -20.53
N ARG A 230 -3.72 5.24 -19.35
CA ARG A 230 -4.50 5.60 -18.14
C ARG A 230 -5.47 4.48 -17.71
N GLU A 231 -5.04 3.23 -17.78
CA GLU A 231 -5.81 2.04 -17.39
C GLU A 231 -5.30 1.54 -16.04
N TYR A 232 -6.16 1.55 -15.00
CA TYR A 232 -5.76 1.23 -13.62
C TYR A 232 -6.69 0.24 -12.90
N ASP A 233 -7.76 -0.23 -13.55
CA ASP A 233 -8.77 -1.12 -12.95
C ASP A 233 -8.28 -2.58 -12.88
N PHE A 234 -7.12 -2.79 -12.27
CA PHE A 234 -6.49 -4.10 -12.11
C PHE A 234 -5.43 -4.06 -10.99
N GLY A 235 -4.76 -5.18 -10.75
CA GLY A 235 -3.52 -5.27 -9.98
C GLY A 235 -3.70 -5.07 -8.47
N PHE A 236 -2.81 -4.28 -7.86
CA PHE A 236 -2.75 -4.06 -6.42
C PHE A 236 -3.32 -2.68 -6.05
N ALA A 237 -4.46 -2.68 -5.39
CA ALA A 237 -5.21 -1.46 -5.12
C ALA A 237 -4.48 -0.49 -4.19
N ILE A 238 -4.64 0.81 -4.46
CA ILE A 238 -4.14 1.92 -3.63
C ILE A 238 -4.59 1.77 -2.17
N ASP A 239 -5.85 1.35 -1.91
CA ASP A 239 -6.36 1.12 -0.56
C ASP A 239 -5.48 0.14 0.23
N TRP A 240 -5.05 -0.95 -0.39
CA TRP A 240 -4.18 -1.94 0.22
C TRP A 240 -2.75 -1.43 0.38
N MET A 241 -2.24 -0.68 -0.60
CA MET A 241 -0.91 -0.08 -0.51
C MET A 241 -0.83 0.92 0.64
N ARG A 242 -1.85 1.75 0.82
CA ARG A 242 -1.94 2.68 1.95
C ARG A 242 -1.98 1.97 3.29
N LYS A 243 -2.76 0.89 3.40
CA LYS A 243 -2.76 0.04 4.59
C LYS A 243 -1.35 -0.48 4.88
N ASP A 244 -0.68 -1.02 3.88
CA ASP A 244 0.66 -1.62 4.03
C ASP A 244 1.72 -0.57 4.37
N LEU A 245 1.67 0.63 3.74
CA LEU A 245 2.55 1.75 4.07
C LEU A 245 2.29 2.28 5.49
N GLY A 246 1.02 2.28 5.94
CA GLY A 246 0.66 2.64 7.31
C GLY A 246 1.41 1.77 8.32
N PHE A 247 1.40 0.45 8.18
CA PHE A 247 2.17 -0.44 9.04
C PHE A 247 3.67 -0.15 9.03
N ALA A 248 4.23 0.14 7.85
CA ALA A 248 5.65 0.46 7.74
C ALA A 248 6.00 1.80 8.40
N LEU A 249 5.12 2.80 8.31
CA LEU A 249 5.30 4.11 8.92
C LEU A 249 5.13 4.05 10.45
N ASP A 250 4.20 3.22 10.96
CA ASP A 250 4.03 2.98 12.39
C ASP A 250 5.30 2.37 12.99
N VAL A 251 5.83 1.31 12.37
CA VAL A 251 7.11 0.71 12.80
C VAL A 251 8.27 1.71 12.66
N ALA A 252 8.31 2.53 11.62
CA ALA A 252 9.33 3.57 11.48
C ALA A 252 9.27 4.58 12.64
N ALA A 253 8.07 4.97 13.08
CA ALA A 253 7.89 5.85 14.23
C ALA A 253 8.39 5.21 15.53
N GLU A 254 8.09 3.93 15.79
CA GLU A 254 8.62 3.16 16.93
C GLU A 254 10.15 3.12 16.94
N LEU A 255 10.77 3.00 15.76
CA LEU A 255 12.22 2.96 15.58
C LEU A 255 12.87 4.35 15.51
N ASN A 256 12.10 5.45 15.63
CA ASN A 256 12.53 6.83 15.46
C ASN A 256 13.16 7.09 14.07
N LEU A 257 12.64 6.46 13.03
CA LEU A 257 13.08 6.65 11.64
C LEU A 257 12.18 7.65 10.93
N HIS A 258 12.78 8.52 10.12
CA HIS A 258 12.06 9.42 9.23
C HIS A 258 12.17 8.92 7.79
N LEU A 259 11.04 8.62 7.16
CA LEU A 259 10.91 8.07 5.81
C LEU A 259 10.19 9.06 4.86
N PRO A 260 10.84 10.18 4.47
CA PRO A 260 10.17 11.28 3.76
C PRO A 260 9.58 10.86 2.40
N LEU A 261 10.25 9.94 1.68
CA LEU A 261 9.74 9.46 0.40
C LEU A 261 8.45 8.64 0.57
N ALA A 262 8.43 7.73 1.53
CA ALA A 262 7.24 6.91 1.80
C ALA A 262 6.06 7.76 2.26
N LEU A 263 6.31 8.74 3.15
CA LEU A 263 5.31 9.72 3.59
C LEU A 263 4.73 10.50 2.40
N LYS A 264 5.58 10.95 1.47
CA LYS A 264 5.12 11.72 0.30
C LYS A 264 4.30 10.87 -0.67
N VAL A 265 4.70 9.62 -0.88
CA VAL A 265 3.95 8.69 -1.72
C VAL A 265 2.61 8.36 -1.08
N ASP A 266 2.55 8.10 0.23
CA ASP A 266 1.28 7.84 0.92
C ASP A 266 0.34 9.07 0.87
N GLU A 267 0.86 10.29 1.02
CA GLU A 267 0.09 11.53 0.84
C GLU A 267 -0.56 11.61 -0.55
N HIS A 268 0.18 11.27 -1.60
CA HIS A 268 -0.36 11.25 -2.96
C HIS A 268 -1.44 10.15 -3.13
N TYR A 269 -1.23 8.97 -2.58
CA TYR A 269 -2.26 7.92 -2.56
C TYR A 269 -3.49 8.33 -1.74
N ALA A 270 -3.31 9.05 -0.63
CA ALA A 270 -4.43 9.57 0.15
C ALA A 270 -5.32 10.52 -0.66
N GLN A 271 -4.71 11.37 -1.49
CA GLN A 271 -5.43 12.29 -2.36
C GLN A 271 -6.20 11.55 -3.46
N LEU A 272 -5.61 10.52 -4.07
CA LEU A 272 -6.30 9.67 -5.04
C LEU A 272 -7.48 8.92 -4.38
N GLN A 273 -7.26 8.33 -3.21
CA GLN A 273 -8.30 7.63 -2.45
C GLN A 273 -9.47 8.56 -2.10
N ALA A 274 -9.19 9.79 -1.65
CA ALA A 274 -10.20 10.81 -1.37
C ALA A 274 -10.97 11.22 -2.64
N GLY A 275 -10.34 11.12 -3.81
CA GLY A 275 -10.96 11.34 -5.13
C GLY A 275 -11.81 10.17 -5.64
N GLY A 276 -11.88 9.04 -4.91
CA GLY A 276 -12.64 7.84 -5.30
C GLY A 276 -11.81 6.77 -6.01
N ASP A 277 -10.52 6.98 -6.20
CA ASP A 277 -9.62 6.11 -6.99
C ASP A 277 -8.92 5.02 -6.15
N GLY A 278 -9.37 4.77 -4.93
CA GLY A 278 -8.75 3.84 -3.99
C GLY A 278 -8.64 2.39 -4.50
N ARG A 279 -9.45 2.02 -5.49
CA ARG A 279 -9.43 0.68 -6.11
C ARG A 279 -8.49 0.55 -7.29
N TRP A 280 -7.92 1.63 -7.77
CA TRP A 280 -6.93 1.62 -8.84
C TRP A 280 -5.64 0.89 -8.45
N ASP A 281 -4.97 0.31 -9.45
CA ASP A 281 -3.59 -0.21 -9.28
C ASP A 281 -2.66 0.91 -8.80
N THR A 282 -1.71 0.56 -7.98
CA THR A 282 -0.74 1.49 -7.39
C THR A 282 0.01 2.33 -8.43
N SER A 283 0.10 1.87 -9.68
CA SER A 283 0.67 2.66 -10.78
C SER A 283 -0.16 3.89 -11.17
N GLY A 284 -1.42 3.98 -10.71
CA GLY A 284 -2.23 5.19 -10.80
C GLY A 284 -1.68 6.40 -10.06
N LEU A 285 -0.60 6.24 -9.27
CA LEU A 285 0.10 7.31 -8.57
C LEU A 285 0.45 8.50 -9.49
N ILE A 286 0.79 8.24 -10.74
CA ILE A 286 1.10 9.26 -11.76
C ILE A 286 -0.05 10.26 -11.98
N GLU A 287 -1.32 9.81 -11.81
CA GLU A 287 -2.48 10.69 -12.01
C GLU A 287 -2.51 11.85 -11.02
N GLN A 288 -1.96 11.65 -9.82
CA GLN A 288 -1.83 12.75 -8.87
C GLN A 288 -0.91 13.87 -9.41
N ILE A 289 0.17 13.49 -10.08
CA ILE A 289 1.12 14.44 -10.67
C ILE A 289 0.49 15.12 -11.90
N ARG A 290 -0.19 14.35 -12.76
CA ARG A 290 -0.91 14.85 -13.95
C ARG A 290 -2.00 15.84 -13.54
N ARG A 291 -2.86 15.50 -12.59
CA ARG A 291 -3.92 16.37 -12.05
C ARG A 291 -3.35 17.66 -11.47
N ARG A 292 -2.22 17.57 -10.76
CA ARG A 292 -1.54 18.74 -10.21
C ARG A 292 -1.07 19.69 -11.30
N ARG A 293 -0.50 19.16 -12.39
CA ARG A 293 -0.12 19.97 -13.55
C ARG A 293 -1.33 20.60 -14.22
N GLU A 294 -2.39 19.84 -14.49
CA GLU A 294 -3.64 20.34 -15.09
C GLU A 294 -4.22 21.50 -14.26
N GLN A 295 -4.19 21.40 -12.94
CA GLN A 295 -4.60 22.47 -12.02
C GLN A 295 -3.72 23.72 -12.15
N ILE A 296 -2.40 23.53 -12.26
CA ILE A 296 -1.46 24.65 -12.44
C ILE A 296 -1.70 25.33 -13.80
N GLU A 297 -1.84 24.57 -14.87
CA GLU A 297 -2.11 25.07 -16.22
C GLU A 297 -3.46 25.81 -16.28
N ALA A 298 -4.52 25.25 -15.67
CA ALA A 298 -5.82 25.90 -15.57
C ALA A 298 -5.73 27.22 -14.77
N SER A 299 -4.92 27.24 -13.70
CA SER A 299 -4.68 28.47 -12.90
C SER A 299 -3.89 29.52 -13.68
N GLN A 300 -3.00 29.10 -14.57
CA GLN A 300 -2.21 30.00 -15.44
C GLN A 300 -2.98 30.46 -16.68
N ALA A 301 -3.99 29.73 -17.11
CA ALA A 301 -4.79 30.02 -18.32
C ALA A 301 -5.72 31.24 -18.20
N GLY A 302 -5.61 32.05 -17.13
CA GLY A 302 -6.00 33.43 -17.17
C GLY A 302 -7.40 33.80 -16.75
N VAL A 303 -8.18 32.92 -16.12
CA VAL A 303 -9.40 33.37 -15.43
C VAL A 303 -9.00 33.91 -14.05
N LEU A 304 -8.84 35.21 -13.97
CA LEU A 304 -8.60 35.87 -12.70
C LEU A 304 -9.90 35.96 -11.90
N VAL A 305 -9.82 35.60 -10.63
CA VAL A 305 -10.89 35.82 -9.64
C VAL A 305 -10.40 36.73 -8.53
N THR A 306 -11.31 37.44 -7.92
CA THR A 306 -10.97 38.29 -6.78
C THR A 306 -10.85 37.45 -5.51
N HIS A 307 -9.69 37.44 -4.92
CA HIS A 307 -9.47 36.91 -3.57
C HIS A 307 -9.46 38.05 -2.57
N THR A 308 -10.02 37.83 -1.39
CA THR A 308 -10.01 38.78 -0.28
C THR A 308 -9.22 38.22 0.89
N GLY A 309 -8.52 39.04 1.59
CA GLY A 309 -7.78 38.67 2.79
C GLY A 309 -7.57 39.87 3.72
N GLY A 310 -6.95 39.60 4.86
CA GLY A 310 -6.67 40.63 5.84
C GLY A 310 -5.75 40.15 6.95
N CYS A 311 -5.31 41.05 7.81
CA CYS A 311 -4.55 40.68 8.99
C CYS A 311 -5.45 40.03 10.04
N HIS A 312 -4.88 39.17 10.86
CA HIS A 312 -5.59 38.47 11.93
C HIS A 312 -6.31 39.41 12.92
N CYS A 313 -5.77 40.58 13.13
CA CYS A 313 -6.39 41.62 14.01
C CYS A 313 -7.56 42.37 13.35
N GLY A 314 -7.81 42.14 12.05
CA GLY A 314 -8.88 42.79 11.31
C GLY A 314 -8.61 44.28 10.94
N ALA A 315 -7.44 44.86 11.25
CA ALA A 315 -7.13 46.24 10.96
C ALA A 315 -6.89 46.51 9.48
N VAL A 316 -6.33 45.52 8.75
CA VAL A 316 -5.99 45.64 7.33
C VAL A 316 -6.78 44.61 6.53
N GLU A 317 -7.38 45.09 5.44
CA GLU A 317 -8.02 44.21 4.43
C GLU A 317 -7.47 44.51 3.04
N TRP A 318 -7.41 43.47 2.21
CA TRP A 318 -6.91 43.61 0.86
C TRP A 318 -7.67 42.67 -0.10
N THR A 319 -7.58 43.03 -1.39
CA THR A 319 -8.02 42.17 -2.49
C THR A 319 -6.87 41.99 -3.47
N ILE A 320 -6.86 40.78 -4.10
CA ILE A 320 -5.99 40.50 -5.23
C ILE A 320 -6.79 39.89 -6.37
N GLU A 321 -6.42 40.23 -7.60
CA GLU A 321 -6.87 39.47 -8.77
C GLU A 321 -5.82 38.45 -9.14
N ALA A 322 -6.18 37.17 -8.99
CA ALA A 322 -5.29 36.06 -9.17
C ALA A 322 -6.06 34.84 -9.70
N PRO A 323 -5.38 33.83 -10.24
CA PRO A 323 -6.03 32.57 -10.59
C PRO A 323 -6.79 31.95 -9.41
N ALA A 324 -7.86 31.19 -9.68
CA ALA A 324 -8.70 30.59 -8.63
C ALA A 324 -7.91 29.70 -7.66
N ILE A 325 -6.81 29.08 -8.12
CA ILE A 325 -5.89 28.29 -7.31
C ILE A 325 -4.59 29.09 -7.15
N LEU A 326 -4.26 29.42 -5.90
CA LEU A 326 -3.04 30.15 -5.56
C LEU A 326 -1.89 29.17 -5.29
N SER A 327 -0.80 29.29 -6.07
CA SER A 327 0.46 28.56 -5.81
C SER A 327 1.36 29.39 -4.91
N SER A 328 1.43 29.06 -3.61
CA SER A 328 2.31 29.75 -2.68
C SER A 328 3.72 29.16 -2.69
N HIS A 329 4.71 29.98 -2.39
CA HIS A 329 6.10 29.59 -2.23
C HIS A 329 6.54 29.73 -0.78
N THR A 330 7.27 28.74 -0.27
CA THR A 330 7.92 28.85 1.03
C THR A 330 9.31 29.45 0.83
N CYS A 331 9.58 30.58 1.50
CA CYS A 331 10.90 31.19 1.47
C CYS A 331 11.77 30.59 2.57
N ASN A 332 13.01 30.23 2.24
CA ASN A 332 14.00 29.69 3.18
C ASN A 332 14.93 30.75 3.78
N CYS A 333 14.62 32.04 3.66
CA CYS A 333 15.38 33.09 4.36
C CYS A 333 15.08 33.04 5.87
N SER A 334 16.03 33.50 6.68
CA SER A 334 15.97 33.41 8.16
C SER A 334 14.69 33.93 8.80
N ILE A 335 14.08 34.99 8.23
CA ILE A 335 12.82 35.55 8.75
C ILE A 335 11.63 34.66 8.39
N CYS A 336 11.54 34.21 7.14
CA CYS A 336 10.42 33.41 6.69
C CYS A 336 10.45 32.01 7.30
N GLU A 337 11.63 31.43 7.54
CA GLU A 337 11.83 30.15 8.20
C GLU A 337 11.33 30.17 9.66
N ILE A 338 11.66 31.25 10.42
CA ILE A 338 11.21 31.39 11.81
C ILE A 338 9.69 31.55 11.90
N HIS A 339 9.07 32.21 10.94
CA HIS A 339 7.64 32.54 10.98
C HIS A 339 6.77 31.67 10.09
N HIS A 340 7.35 30.70 9.36
CA HIS A 340 6.66 29.80 8.43
C HIS A 340 5.78 30.53 7.39
N TYR A 341 6.25 31.66 6.87
CA TYR A 341 5.49 32.43 5.89
C TYR A 341 5.41 31.73 4.54
N GLN A 342 4.20 31.67 4.01
CA GLN A 342 3.94 31.30 2.64
C GLN A 342 3.73 32.55 1.80
N HIS A 343 4.42 32.66 0.68
CA HIS A 343 4.39 33.84 -0.19
C HIS A 343 3.59 33.53 -1.46
N TYR A 344 2.70 34.44 -1.80
CA TYR A 344 2.09 34.50 -3.10
C TYR A 344 2.43 35.88 -3.73
N ILE A 345 3.08 35.87 -4.89
CA ILE A 345 3.58 37.08 -5.55
C ILE A 345 2.62 37.43 -6.67
N VAL A 346 2.05 38.66 -6.60
CA VAL A 346 1.19 39.22 -7.64
C VAL A 346 1.77 40.57 -8.12
N PRO A 347 1.54 40.97 -9.39
CA PRO A 347 1.84 42.32 -9.83
C PRO A 347 1.11 43.37 -8.97
N ARG A 348 1.78 44.45 -8.67
CA ARG A 348 1.20 45.56 -7.87
C ARG A 348 -0.13 46.05 -8.43
N SER A 349 -0.32 46.02 -9.74
CA SER A 349 -1.56 46.42 -10.43
C SER A 349 -2.75 45.51 -10.11
N ARG A 350 -2.52 44.34 -9.54
CA ARG A 350 -3.55 43.34 -9.15
C ARG A 350 -3.73 43.23 -7.64
N PHE A 351 -3.09 44.09 -6.86
CA PHE A 351 -3.19 44.14 -5.40
C PHE A 351 -3.78 45.47 -4.97
N GLN A 352 -4.78 45.44 -4.09
CA GLN A 352 -5.40 46.63 -3.53
C GLN A 352 -5.64 46.46 -2.04
N ILE A 353 -5.17 47.39 -1.25
CA ILE A 353 -5.56 47.53 0.15
C ILE A 353 -6.94 48.17 0.18
N THR A 354 -7.90 47.50 0.76
CA THR A 354 -9.31 47.97 0.82
C THR A 354 -9.63 48.64 2.14
N ARG A 355 -8.83 48.37 3.19
CA ARG A 355 -8.94 48.99 4.50
C ARG A 355 -7.59 48.98 5.23
N GLY A 356 -7.29 50.01 5.99
CA GLY A 356 -6.17 50.07 6.93
C GLY A 356 -4.81 50.36 6.29
N GLU A 357 -4.78 51.02 5.15
CA GLU A 357 -3.51 51.48 4.54
C GLU A 357 -2.74 52.45 5.44
N ASP A 358 -3.48 53.26 6.21
CA ASP A 358 -2.95 54.24 7.15
C ASP A 358 -2.32 53.64 8.41
N VAL A 359 -2.62 52.38 8.74
CA VAL A 359 -2.02 51.70 9.89
C VAL A 359 -0.81 50.83 9.50
N LEU A 360 -0.46 50.78 8.22
CA LEU A 360 0.72 50.08 7.74
C LEU A 360 1.98 50.92 7.95
N SER A 361 3.03 50.30 8.42
CA SER A 361 4.36 50.87 8.51
C SER A 361 5.35 50.16 7.62
N LEU A 362 6.25 50.93 6.99
CA LEU A 362 7.31 50.32 6.18
C LEU A 362 8.31 49.60 7.10
N TYR A 363 8.46 48.32 6.88
CA TYR A 363 9.51 47.53 7.52
C TYR A 363 10.66 47.30 6.54
N THR A 364 11.87 47.72 6.93
CA THR A 364 13.07 47.54 6.11
C THR A 364 14.01 46.53 6.77
N PHE A 365 14.53 45.62 6.00
CA PHE A 365 15.44 44.57 6.46
C PHE A 365 16.64 44.43 5.51
N GLY A 366 17.82 44.20 6.08
CA GLY A 366 19.05 43.96 5.31
C GLY A 366 19.47 45.14 4.42
N SER A 367 19.44 44.93 3.10
CA SER A 367 19.82 45.93 2.11
C SER A 367 18.82 47.08 1.91
N HIS A 368 17.79 47.19 2.74
CA HIS A 368 16.70 48.16 2.59
C HIS A 368 15.84 47.96 1.31
N ILE A 369 15.92 46.81 0.67
CA ILE A 369 15.05 46.40 -0.44
C ILE A 369 13.97 45.49 0.15
N ALA A 370 12.72 45.96 0.09
CA ALA A 370 11.54 45.19 0.52
C ALA A 370 10.95 44.40 -0.65
#